data_f941f9c3a196001d73ce575e29d4c528
#
_entry.id   f941f9c3a196001d73ce575e29d4c528
#
_cell.length_a   1.000
_cell.length_b   1.000
_cell.length_c   1.000
_cell.angle_alpha   90.00
_cell.angle_beta   90.00
_cell.angle_gamma   90.00
#
_symmetry.space_group_name_H-M   'P 1'
#
loop_
_entity.id
_entity.type
_entity.pdbx_description
1 polymer ?
#
loop_
_entity_poly.entity_id
_entity_poly.type
_entity_poly.pdbx_seq_one_letter_code
_entity_poly.pdbx_strand_id
1 'polypeptide(L)'
;MAKEESKIRQTVIKSYTDVARGSFSFLAPSSCCAPGSDAVSLLEAGRRLGYSDEELKVGLGEANLGLGCGNPQAIADIREGETVLDLGSGAGFDSILCSMKVGSSGRVIGIDMTPDMVTKARENAAKLNAGNVEFRHGEIEHLPLPDNSVDVIISNCVINLSPDKQAVFNDAFRVLRPGGRIAISDILKRSEFSQEILDHEHAYSG
;
A
#
# COMPACT_ATOMS: atom_id res chain seq x y z
N MET A 1 -7.03 9.91 23.12
CA MET A 1 -5.92 9.30 22.33
C MET A 1 -6.26 7.84 21.98
N ALA A 2 -6.05 6.81 22.78
CA ALA A 2 -6.27 5.40 22.36
C ALA A 2 -7.65 5.05 21.78
N LYS A 3 -8.75 5.65 22.27
CA LYS A 3 -10.10 5.47 21.69
C LYS A 3 -10.25 6.12 20.32
N GLU A 4 -9.59 7.22 20.07
CA GLU A 4 -9.64 7.96 18.81
C GLU A 4 -8.82 7.26 17.74
N GLU A 5 -7.62 6.79 18.09
CA GLU A 5 -6.78 5.95 17.25
C GLU A 5 -7.50 4.67 16.81
N SER A 6 -8.19 4.00 17.74
CA SER A 6 -9.01 2.82 17.43
C SER A 6 -10.16 3.14 16.47
N LYS A 7 -10.80 4.33 16.61
CA LYS A 7 -11.88 4.77 15.71
C LYS A 7 -11.34 5.02 14.29
N ILE A 8 -10.19 5.70 14.17
CA ILE A 8 -9.53 5.96 12.89
C ILE A 8 -9.24 4.63 12.17
N ARG A 9 -8.58 3.68 12.85
CA ARG A 9 -8.29 2.35 12.28
C ARG A 9 -9.55 1.62 11.81
N GLN A 10 -10.61 1.63 12.61
CA GLN A 10 -11.88 0.99 12.24
C GLN A 10 -12.51 1.62 11.01
N THR A 11 -12.46 2.94 10.88
CA THR A 11 -12.96 3.66 9.70
C THR A 11 -12.16 3.27 8.46
N VAL A 12 -10.83 3.25 8.55
CA VAL A 12 -9.95 2.85 7.45
C VAL A 12 -10.21 1.40 7.06
N ILE A 13 -10.22 0.46 8.01
CA ILE A 13 -10.50 -0.97 7.74
C ILE A 13 -11.86 -1.12 7.03
N LYS A 14 -12.91 -0.45 7.50
CA LYS A 14 -14.22 -0.52 6.87
C LYS A 14 -14.17 -0.05 5.42
N SER A 15 -13.62 1.14 5.16
CA SER A 15 -13.52 1.71 3.81
C SER A 15 -12.76 0.79 2.86
N TYR A 16 -11.60 0.28 3.27
CA TYR A 16 -10.79 -0.61 2.43
C TYR A 16 -11.39 -2.02 2.29
N THR A 17 -12.16 -2.49 3.27
CA THR A 17 -12.97 -3.72 3.13
C THR A 17 -14.01 -3.54 2.04
N ASP A 18 -14.73 -2.42 2.01
CA ASP A 18 -15.73 -2.13 0.99
C ASP A 18 -15.10 -2.05 -0.40
N VAL A 19 -13.90 -1.44 -0.51
CA VAL A 19 -13.11 -1.44 -1.76
C VAL A 19 -12.73 -2.85 -2.19
N ALA A 20 -12.19 -3.67 -1.27
CA ALA A 20 -11.78 -5.06 -1.57
C ALA A 20 -12.94 -5.90 -2.10
N ARG A 21 -14.15 -5.67 -1.61
CA ARG A 21 -15.38 -6.36 -2.02
C ARG A 21 -16.04 -5.80 -3.28
N GLY A 22 -15.50 -4.69 -3.82
CA GLY A 22 -16.12 -4.01 -4.97
C GLY A 22 -17.43 -3.32 -4.64
N SER A 23 -17.74 -3.12 -3.36
CA SER A 23 -18.98 -2.48 -2.89
C SER A 23 -18.89 -0.96 -2.83
N PHE A 24 -17.72 -0.40 -3.09
CA PHE A 24 -17.44 1.03 -2.96
C PHE A 24 -17.58 1.72 -4.31
N SER A 25 -18.57 2.58 -4.44
CA SER A 25 -18.67 3.57 -5.52
C SER A 25 -18.12 4.91 -5.00
N PHE A 26 -16.90 5.27 -5.36
CA PHE A 26 -16.38 6.61 -5.14
C PHE A 26 -17.12 7.61 -6.04
N LEU A 27 -18.30 8.02 -5.64
CA LEU A 27 -19.07 9.12 -6.27
C LEU A 27 -18.74 10.48 -5.61
N ALA A 28 -17.50 10.72 -5.26
CA ALA A 28 -17.06 12.06 -4.86
C ALA A 28 -16.16 12.66 -5.94
N PRO A 29 -16.56 13.76 -6.61
CA PRO A 29 -15.82 14.36 -7.73
C PRO A 29 -14.53 15.08 -7.33
N SER A 30 -14.04 14.92 -6.10
CA SER A 30 -12.89 15.66 -5.55
C SER A 30 -11.83 14.79 -4.85
N SER A 31 -11.93 13.46 -4.86
CA SER A 31 -10.86 12.62 -4.32
C SER A 31 -9.73 12.47 -5.33
N CYS A 32 -8.50 12.76 -4.91
CA CYS A 32 -7.29 12.52 -5.72
C CYS A 32 -7.09 11.02 -6.03
N CYS A 33 -7.82 10.13 -5.36
CA CYS A 33 -7.77 8.68 -5.46
C CYS A 33 -9.08 8.06 -5.96
N ALA A 34 -9.97 8.83 -6.63
CA ALA A 34 -11.18 8.24 -7.20
C ALA A 34 -10.79 7.23 -8.29
N PRO A 35 -11.02 5.91 -8.11
CA PRO A 35 -10.80 4.95 -9.17
C PRO A 35 -11.77 5.27 -10.30
N GLY A 36 -11.24 5.53 -11.48
CA GLY A 36 -12.05 5.52 -12.67
C GLY A 36 -12.66 4.14 -12.83
N SER A 37 -13.95 4.08 -13.12
CA SER A 37 -14.71 2.84 -13.20
C SER A 37 -14.35 1.96 -14.40
N ASP A 38 -13.41 2.40 -15.24
CA ASP A 38 -12.97 1.69 -16.43
C ASP A 38 -11.45 1.48 -16.47
N ALA A 39 -11.02 0.44 -17.18
CA ALA A 39 -9.61 0.08 -17.32
C ALA A 39 -8.77 1.20 -17.96
N VAL A 40 -9.37 2.06 -18.78
CA VAL A 40 -8.67 3.17 -19.47
C VAL A 40 -8.29 4.24 -18.47
N SER A 41 -9.18 4.59 -17.54
CA SER A 41 -8.90 5.61 -16.52
C SER A 41 -7.86 5.11 -15.48
N LEU A 42 -7.87 3.82 -15.13
CA LEU A 42 -6.85 3.21 -14.28
C LEU A 42 -5.45 3.24 -14.92
N LEU A 43 -5.38 2.95 -16.23
CA LEU A 43 -4.12 3.04 -16.99
C LEU A 43 -3.59 4.47 -17.06
N GLU A 44 -4.45 5.44 -17.36
CA GLU A 44 -4.05 6.86 -17.42
C GLU A 44 -3.59 7.38 -16.05
N ALA A 45 -4.30 7.04 -14.98
CA ALA A 45 -3.92 7.39 -13.62
C ALA A 45 -2.55 6.77 -13.26
N GLY A 46 -2.35 5.50 -13.54
CA GLY A 46 -1.10 4.81 -13.27
C GLY A 46 0.10 5.40 -14.05
N ARG A 47 -0.09 5.76 -15.33
CA ARG A 47 0.96 6.45 -16.11
C ARG A 47 1.36 7.78 -15.47
N ARG A 48 0.41 8.57 -14.98
CA ARG A 48 0.69 9.83 -14.27
C ARG A 48 1.46 9.62 -12.97
N LEU A 49 1.29 8.46 -12.34
CA LEU A 49 2.03 8.06 -11.15
C LEU A 49 3.42 7.46 -11.45
N GLY A 50 3.77 7.29 -12.74
CA GLY A 50 5.10 6.86 -13.16
C GLY A 50 5.24 5.35 -13.38
N TYR A 51 4.14 4.61 -13.49
CA TYR A 51 4.17 3.20 -13.91
C TYR A 51 4.26 3.09 -15.44
N SER A 52 5.01 2.10 -15.92
CA SER A 52 5.06 1.74 -17.34
C SER A 52 3.78 1.01 -17.78
N ASP A 53 3.54 0.96 -19.08
CA ASP A 53 2.39 0.23 -19.63
C ASP A 53 2.46 -1.27 -19.37
N GLU A 54 3.67 -1.82 -19.30
CA GLU A 54 3.92 -3.22 -18.94
C GLU A 54 3.56 -3.49 -17.49
N GLU A 55 4.01 -2.63 -16.57
CA GLU A 55 3.67 -2.74 -15.13
C GLU A 55 2.16 -2.62 -14.91
N LEU A 56 1.51 -1.68 -15.59
CA LEU A 56 0.07 -1.46 -15.45
C LEU A 56 -0.79 -2.62 -15.97
N LYS A 57 -0.30 -3.39 -16.93
CA LYS A 57 -0.98 -4.60 -17.42
C LYS A 57 -0.96 -5.74 -16.42
N VAL A 58 0.01 -5.73 -15.50
CA VAL A 58 0.09 -6.74 -14.44
C VAL A 58 -1.04 -6.52 -13.44
N GLY A 59 -1.99 -7.46 -13.37
CA GLY A 59 -3.10 -7.41 -12.41
C GLY A 59 -4.08 -6.25 -12.62
N LEU A 60 -4.23 -5.75 -13.86
CA LEU A 60 -5.18 -4.68 -14.19
C LEU A 60 -6.61 -5.04 -13.76
N GLY A 61 -7.22 -4.17 -12.95
CA GLY A 61 -8.58 -4.35 -12.43
C GLY A 61 -8.72 -5.33 -11.27
N GLU A 62 -7.69 -6.10 -10.92
CA GLU A 62 -7.68 -7.04 -9.79
C GLU A 62 -6.70 -6.62 -8.70
N ALA A 63 -5.40 -6.57 -9.00
CA ALA A 63 -4.36 -6.11 -8.06
C ALA A 63 -4.24 -4.59 -8.06
N ASN A 64 -4.27 -3.94 -9.23
CA ASN A 64 -4.25 -2.49 -9.35
C ASN A 64 -5.67 -1.93 -9.18
N LEU A 65 -5.96 -1.44 -7.98
CA LEU A 65 -7.24 -0.80 -7.62
C LEU A 65 -7.20 0.74 -7.76
N GLY A 66 -6.08 1.32 -8.23
CA GLY A 66 -5.92 2.78 -8.40
C GLY A 66 -5.85 3.56 -7.08
N LEU A 67 -5.45 2.93 -6.00
CA LEU A 67 -5.41 3.52 -4.64
C LEU A 67 -4.08 4.18 -4.30
N GLY A 68 -3.06 4.03 -5.14
CA GLY A 68 -1.72 4.58 -4.91
C GLY A 68 -1.62 6.08 -5.23
N CYS A 69 -0.64 6.74 -4.64
CA CYS A 69 -0.32 8.17 -4.85
C CYS A 69 0.98 8.38 -5.65
N GLY A 70 1.68 7.30 -6.03
CA GLY A 70 2.91 7.33 -6.80
C GLY A 70 3.44 5.93 -7.09
N ASN A 71 4.73 5.86 -7.47
CA ASN A 71 5.44 4.62 -7.78
C ASN A 71 6.69 4.50 -6.90
N PRO A 72 6.57 3.99 -5.65
CA PRO A 72 7.71 3.90 -4.74
C PRO A 72 8.80 2.95 -5.25
N GLN A 73 8.44 1.92 -6.02
CA GLN A 73 9.41 0.98 -6.56
C GLN A 73 10.33 1.60 -7.64
N ALA A 74 9.90 2.71 -8.28
CA ALA A 74 10.75 3.43 -9.26
C ALA A 74 11.93 4.14 -8.61
N ILE A 75 11.81 4.50 -7.32
CA ILE A 75 12.85 5.19 -6.54
C ILE A 75 13.57 4.26 -5.55
N ALA A 76 13.09 3.03 -5.38
CA ALA A 76 13.61 2.09 -4.39
C ALA A 76 14.91 1.40 -4.83
N ASP A 77 15.33 1.49 -6.11
CA ASP A 77 16.51 0.80 -6.67
C ASP A 77 16.55 -0.69 -6.27
N ILE A 78 15.42 -1.39 -6.48
CA ILE A 78 15.26 -2.80 -6.10
C ILE A 78 16.18 -3.67 -6.94
N ARG A 79 16.91 -4.59 -6.28
CA ARG A 79 17.90 -5.47 -6.89
C ARG A 79 17.50 -6.94 -6.77
N GLU A 80 18.02 -7.75 -7.68
CA GLU A 80 17.83 -9.19 -7.63
C GLU A 80 18.36 -9.79 -6.31
N GLY A 81 17.62 -10.70 -5.72
CA GLY A 81 17.94 -11.37 -4.46
C GLY A 81 17.57 -10.64 -3.19
N GLU A 82 17.10 -9.38 -3.26
CA GLU A 82 16.72 -8.62 -2.08
C GLU A 82 15.40 -9.10 -1.46
N THR A 83 15.25 -8.86 -0.16
CA THR A 83 14.00 -8.99 0.57
C THR A 83 13.34 -7.63 0.66
N VAL A 84 12.17 -7.48 0.03
CA VAL A 84 11.36 -6.25 0.02
C VAL A 84 10.18 -6.39 0.97
N LEU A 85 9.92 -5.36 1.76
CA LEU A 85 8.71 -5.20 2.57
C LEU A 85 7.84 -4.12 1.96
N ASP A 86 6.56 -4.42 1.74
CA ASP A 86 5.55 -3.49 1.25
C ASP A 86 4.58 -3.16 2.39
N LEU A 87 4.59 -1.91 2.85
CA LEU A 87 3.71 -1.41 3.91
C LEU A 87 2.37 -0.98 3.31
N GLY A 88 1.27 -1.56 3.78
CA GLY A 88 -0.07 -1.33 3.25
C GLY A 88 -0.21 -1.87 1.84
N SER A 89 0.11 -3.15 1.66
CA SER A 89 0.19 -3.79 0.34
C SER A 89 -1.14 -3.84 -0.45
N GLY A 90 -2.27 -3.54 0.21
CA GLY A 90 -3.59 -3.58 -0.42
C GLY A 90 -3.85 -4.91 -1.14
N ALA A 91 -4.31 -4.84 -2.38
CA ALA A 91 -4.55 -6.01 -3.22
C ALA A 91 -3.27 -6.61 -3.87
N GLY A 92 -2.08 -6.12 -3.48
CA GLY A 92 -0.78 -6.71 -3.80
C GLY A 92 -0.10 -6.18 -5.06
N PHE A 93 -0.55 -5.09 -5.66
CA PHE A 93 -0.02 -4.60 -6.94
C PHE A 93 1.48 -4.31 -6.89
N ASP A 94 1.92 -3.40 -6.02
CA ASP A 94 3.34 -3.05 -5.89
C ASP A 94 4.20 -4.23 -5.43
N SER A 95 3.68 -5.05 -4.50
CA SER A 95 4.34 -6.28 -4.05
C SER A 95 4.61 -7.26 -5.21
N ILE A 96 3.61 -7.47 -6.10
CA ILE A 96 3.75 -8.38 -7.24
C ILE A 96 4.76 -7.82 -8.25
N LEU A 97 4.75 -6.51 -8.53
CA LEU A 97 5.75 -5.88 -9.39
C LEU A 97 7.17 -5.98 -8.80
N CYS A 98 7.31 -5.78 -7.49
CA CYS A 98 8.59 -5.96 -6.80
C CYS A 98 9.08 -7.41 -6.90
N SER A 99 8.18 -8.40 -6.87
CA SER A 99 8.56 -9.80 -6.97
C SER A 99 9.25 -10.15 -8.28
N MET A 100 8.85 -9.49 -9.36
CA MET A 100 9.50 -9.62 -10.68
C MET A 100 10.91 -9.01 -10.67
N LYS A 101 11.11 -7.90 -9.94
CA LYS A 101 12.39 -7.21 -9.87
C LYS A 101 13.41 -7.94 -8.99
N VAL A 102 12.97 -8.52 -7.87
CA VAL A 102 13.87 -9.28 -6.99
C VAL A 102 14.21 -10.67 -7.54
N GLY A 103 13.46 -11.17 -8.52
CA GLY A 103 13.69 -12.47 -9.14
C GLY A 103 13.46 -13.66 -8.21
N SER A 104 13.82 -14.87 -8.68
CA SER A 104 13.56 -16.11 -7.94
C SER A 104 14.41 -16.28 -6.67
N SER A 105 15.52 -15.56 -6.55
CA SER A 105 16.39 -15.58 -5.37
C SER A 105 15.98 -14.54 -4.30
N GLY A 106 15.12 -13.58 -4.67
CA GLY A 106 14.59 -12.58 -3.76
C GLY A 106 13.21 -12.94 -3.22
N ARG A 107 12.72 -12.10 -2.32
CA ARG A 107 11.44 -12.31 -1.63
C ARG A 107 10.73 -10.99 -1.41
N VAL A 108 9.39 -11.00 -1.48
CA VAL A 108 8.55 -9.86 -1.12
C VAL A 108 7.60 -10.24 0.00
N ILE A 109 7.42 -9.34 0.96
CA ILE A 109 6.46 -9.49 2.06
C ILE A 109 5.55 -8.27 2.03
N GLY A 110 4.27 -8.47 1.80
CA GLY A 110 3.24 -7.43 1.90
C GLY A 110 2.53 -7.51 3.25
N ILE A 111 2.38 -6.36 3.91
CA ILE A 111 1.61 -6.23 5.16
C ILE A 111 0.41 -5.33 4.90
N ASP A 112 -0.78 -5.78 5.31
CA ASP A 112 -1.99 -4.96 5.30
C ASP A 112 -2.86 -5.26 6.52
N MET A 113 -3.50 -4.24 7.09
CA MET A 113 -4.36 -4.39 8.26
C MET A 113 -5.79 -4.83 7.92
N THR A 114 -6.15 -4.85 6.62
CA THR A 114 -7.48 -5.22 6.14
C THR A 114 -7.49 -6.69 5.70
N PRO A 115 -8.16 -7.62 6.41
CA PRO A 115 -8.15 -9.04 6.05
C PRO A 115 -8.63 -9.34 4.64
N ASP A 116 -9.62 -8.60 4.14
CA ASP A 116 -10.15 -8.76 2.79
C ASP A 116 -9.10 -8.36 1.72
N MET A 117 -8.29 -7.33 1.97
CA MET A 117 -7.17 -6.95 1.10
C MET A 117 -6.10 -8.04 1.07
N VAL A 118 -5.71 -8.57 2.23
CA VAL A 118 -4.74 -9.68 2.32
C VAL A 118 -5.21 -10.91 1.55
N THR A 119 -6.51 -11.24 1.66
CA THR A 119 -7.10 -12.35 0.92
C THR A 119 -7.03 -12.11 -0.58
N LYS A 120 -7.45 -10.93 -1.04
CA LYS A 120 -7.40 -10.52 -2.45
C LYS A 120 -5.96 -10.52 -2.99
N ALA A 121 -5.00 -10.02 -2.22
CA ALA A 121 -3.58 -10.01 -2.59
C ALA A 121 -3.02 -11.42 -2.80
N ARG A 122 -3.37 -12.37 -1.93
CA ARG A 122 -2.99 -13.79 -2.07
C ARG A 122 -3.59 -14.43 -3.32
N GLU A 123 -4.86 -14.16 -3.60
CA GLU A 123 -5.52 -14.63 -4.82
C GLU A 123 -4.84 -14.06 -6.08
N ASN A 124 -4.52 -12.77 -6.09
CA ASN A 124 -3.84 -12.12 -7.20
C ASN A 124 -2.43 -12.68 -7.41
N ALA A 125 -1.65 -12.88 -6.34
CA ALA A 125 -0.33 -13.49 -6.44
C ALA A 125 -0.40 -14.91 -7.01
N ALA A 126 -1.39 -15.71 -6.58
CA ALA A 126 -1.59 -17.06 -7.11
C ALA A 126 -1.95 -17.05 -8.61
N LYS A 127 -2.87 -16.17 -9.05
CA LYS A 127 -3.25 -15.99 -10.45
C LYS A 127 -2.07 -15.60 -11.35
N LEU A 128 -1.18 -14.75 -10.82
CA LEU A 128 -0.01 -14.22 -11.54
C LEU A 128 1.25 -15.08 -11.36
N ASN A 129 1.15 -16.23 -10.66
CA ASN A 129 2.26 -17.13 -10.36
C ASN A 129 3.43 -16.44 -9.65
N ALA A 130 3.16 -15.44 -8.81
CA ALA A 130 4.14 -14.72 -8.01
C ALA A 130 4.50 -15.54 -6.74
N GLY A 131 5.23 -16.63 -6.89
CA GLY A 131 5.51 -17.60 -5.81
C GLY A 131 6.50 -17.10 -4.75
N ASN A 132 7.20 -16.00 -4.99
CA ASN A 132 8.14 -15.37 -4.07
C ASN A 132 7.54 -14.17 -3.31
N VAL A 133 6.20 -14.03 -3.32
CA VAL A 133 5.46 -13.03 -2.54
C VAL A 133 4.68 -13.70 -1.43
N GLU A 134 4.74 -13.12 -0.23
CA GLU A 134 3.95 -13.52 0.93
C GLU A 134 3.14 -12.33 1.45
N PHE A 135 1.86 -12.52 1.72
CA PHE A 135 1.00 -11.48 2.32
C PHE A 135 0.60 -11.86 3.74
N ARG A 136 0.80 -10.92 4.68
CA ARG A 136 0.47 -11.10 6.11
C ARG A 136 -0.51 -10.03 6.55
N HIS A 137 -1.46 -10.43 7.37
CA HIS A 137 -2.30 -9.50 8.12
C HIS A 137 -1.48 -8.89 9.26
N GLY A 138 -1.47 -7.55 9.38
CA GLY A 138 -0.75 -6.85 10.43
C GLY A 138 -0.86 -5.33 10.29
N GLU A 139 -0.52 -4.64 11.37
CA GLU A 139 -0.44 -3.19 11.43
C GLU A 139 0.98 -2.72 11.10
N ILE A 140 1.11 -1.59 10.40
CA ILE A 140 2.42 -1.05 10.00
C ILE A 140 3.19 -0.44 11.17
N GLU A 141 2.52 -0.15 12.27
CA GLU A 141 3.12 0.31 13.54
C GLU A 141 3.79 -0.82 14.33
N HIS A 142 3.43 -2.10 14.03
CA HIS A 142 3.94 -3.29 14.73
C HIS A 142 4.12 -4.44 13.73
N LEU A 143 5.21 -4.40 12.99
CA LEU A 143 5.48 -5.34 11.90
C LEU A 143 5.75 -6.76 12.43
N PRO A 144 5.05 -7.79 11.92
CA PRO A 144 5.25 -9.18 12.34
C PRO A 144 6.50 -9.79 11.67
N LEU A 145 7.65 -9.11 11.83
CA LEU A 145 8.92 -9.45 11.22
C LEU A 145 10.06 -9.34 12.25
N PRO A 146 11.11 -10.19 12.12
CA PRO A 146 12.31 -10.06 12.94
C PRO A 146 13.08 -8.77 12.66
N ASP A 147 13.93 -8.37 13.61
CA ASP A 147 14.87 -7.28 13.42
C ASP A 147 15.84 -7.61 12.27
N ASN A 148 16.28 -6.58 11.55
CA ASN A 148 17.29 -6.69 10.48
C ASN A 148 16.98 -7.79 9.46
N SER A 149 15.71 -7.91 9.03
CA SER A 149 15.24 -9.00 8.17
C SER A 149 14.95 -8.61 6.72
N VAL A 150 14.86 -7.29 6.42
CA VAL A 150 14.53 -6.78 5.09
C VAL A 150 15.60 -5.82 4.56
N ASP A 151 15.80 -5.79 3.25
CA ASP A 151 16.77 -4.94 2.58
C ASP A 151 16.15 -3.62 2.12
N VAL A 152 14.89 -3.68 1.72
CA VAL A 152 14.14 -2.54 1.18
C VAL A 152 12.74 -2.50 1.79
N ILE A 153 12.29 -1.31 2.15
CA ILE A 153 10.88 -1.05 2.47
C ILE A 153 10.31 -0.12 1.41
N ILE A 154 9.15 -0.46 0.88
CA ILE A 154 8.33 0.42 0.05
C ILE A 154 7.03 0.75 0.78
N SER A 155 6.45 1.91 0.47
CA SER A 155 5.14 2.34 0.97
C SER A 155 4.47 3.25 -0.04
N ASN A 156 3.19 2.98 -0.34
CA ASN A 156 2.41 3.74 -1.28
C ASN A 156 1.08 4.19 -0.65
N CYS A 157 1.02 5.47 -0.21
CA CYS A 157 -0.20 6.12 0.29
C CYS A 157 -0.85 5.42 1.51
N VAL A 158 -0.05 4.97 2.48
CA VAL A 158 -0.55 4.27 3.67
C VAL A 158 -0.11 4.90 4.98
N ILE A 159 1.10 5.50 5.04
CA ILE A 159 1.63 6.06 6.30
C ILE A 159 0.79 7.25 6.77
N ASN A 160 0.21 8.02 5.83
CA ASN A 160 -0.72 9.10 6.13
C ASN A 160 -1.94 8.63 6.95
N LEU A 161 -2.38 7.37 6.77
CA LEU A 161 -3.54 6.77 7.45
C LEU A 161 -3.22 6.30 8.89
N SER A 162 -1.94 6.10 9.20
CA SER A 162 -1.52 5.69 10.55
C SER A 162 -1.73 6.79 11.58
N PRO A 163 -2.34 6.49 12.74
CA PRO A 163 -2.47 7.43 13.85
C PRO A 163 -1.13 7.66 14.58
N ASP A 164 -0.18 6.72 14.49
CA ASP A 164 1.14 6.81 15.13
C ASP A 164 2.27 6.59 14.11
N LYS A 165 2.57 7.63 13.37
CA LYS A 165 3.65 7.63 12.36
C LYS A 165 5.04 7.37 12.96
N GLN A 166 5.25 7.79 14.21
CA GLN A 166 6.53 7.54 14.88
C GLN A 166 6.74 6.06 15.13
N ALA A 167 5.70 5.33 15.55
CA ALA A 167 5.76 3.87 15.70
C ALA A 167 6.05 3.19 14.37
N VAL A 168 5.42 3.64 13.27
CA VAL A 168 5.70 3.12 11.91
C VAL A 168 7.19 3.24 11.58
N PHE A 169 7.78 4.43 11.73
CA PHE A 169 9.20 4.62 11.40
C PHE A 169 10.14 3.90 12.35
N ASN A 170 9.80 3.80 13.64
CA ASN A 170 10.58 3.03 14.61
C ASN A 170 10.61 1.54 14.23
N ASP A 171 9.47 0.98 13.87
CA ASP A 171 9.37 -0.43 13.53
C ASP A 171 9.95 -0.73 12.13
N ALA A 172 9.78 0.18 11.17
CA ALA A 172 10.48 0.12 9.88
C ALA A 172 12.00 0.10 10.06
N PHE A 173 12.55 0.97 10.92
CA PHE A 173 13.98 0.98 11.23
C PHE A 173 14.44 -0.32 11.89
N ARG A 174 13.65 -0.89 12.81
CA ARG A 174 13.94 -2.15 13.48
C ARG A 174 14.09 -3.32 12.50
N VAL A 175 13.18 -3.43 11.53
CA VAL A 175 13.19 -4.56 10.58
C VAL A 175 14.18 -4.40 9.44
N LEU A 176 14.61 -3.16 9.13
CA LEU A 176 15.63 -2.91 8.11
C LEU A 176 17.00 -3.42 8.54
N ARG A 177 17.69 -4.07 7.62
CA ARG A 177 19.11 -4.42 7.78
C ARG A 177 19.98 -3.17 7.78
N PRO A 178 21.15 -3.20 8.43
CA PRO A 178 22.15 -2.15 8.26
C PRO A 178 22.47 -1.94 6.78
N GLY A 179 22.35 -0.68 6.31
CA GLY A 179 22.49 -0.35 4.88
C GLY A 179 21.23 -0.55 4.05
N GLY A 180 20.14 -1.02 4.64
CA GLY A 180 18.80 -1.09 4.00
C GLY A 180 18.25 0.30 3.72
N ARG A 181 17.23 0.37 2.87
CA ARG A 181 16.65 1.65 2.41
C ARG A 181 15.11 1.61 2.42
N ILE A 182 14.52 2.80 2.50
CA ILE A 182 13.07 2.99 2.45
C ILE A 182 12.71 3.92 1.29
N ALA A 183 11.67 3.58 0.53
CA ALA A 183 11.11 4.38 -0.55
C ALA A 183 9.61 4.59 -0.31
N ILE A 184 9.21 5.83 -0.11
CA ILE A 184 7.85 6.21 0.27
C ILE A 184 7.28 7.15 -0.79
N SER A 185 6.05 6.86 -1.23
CA SER A 185 5.19 7.79 -1.95
C SER A 185 3.93 8.01 -1.10
N ASP A 186 3.70 9.25 -0.65
CA ASP A 186 2.59 9.55 0.26
C ASP A 186 2.11 10.99 0.14
N ILE A 187 0.91 11.26 0.66
CA ILE A 187 0.30 12.58 0.70
C ILE A 187 0.84 13.34 1.92
N LEU A 188 1.29 14.57 1.70
CA LEU A 188 1.77 15.45 2.75
C LEU A 188 0.77 16.57 3.03
N LYS A 189 0.43 16.73 4.31
CA LYS A 189 -0.34 17.87 4.81
C LYS A 189 0.49 19.15 4.69
N ARG A 190 -0.04 20.16 3.98
CA ARG A 190 0.62 21.46 3.79
C ARG A 190 0.24 22.50 4.85
N SER A 191 -0.97 22.38 5.42
CA SER A 191 -1.51 23.33 6.41
C SER A 191 -2.45 22.59 7.36
N GLU A 192 -2.85 23.23 8.45
CA GLU A 192 -3.88 22.68 9.31
C GLU A 192 -5.21 22.59 8.56
N PHE A 193 -5.93 21.48 8.76
CA PHE A 193 -7.27 21.30 8.23
C PHE A 193 -8.25 22.14 9.06
N SER A 194 -9.31 22.64 8.40
CA SER A 194 -10.42 23.24 9.12
C SER A 194 -11.13 22.20 9.99
N GLN A 195 -11.79 22.64 11.07
CA GLN A 195 -12.53 21.73 11.93
C GLN A 195 -13.61 20.96 11.16
N GLU A 196 -14.24 21.61 10.19
CA GLU A 196 -15.23 20.99 9.30
C GLU A 196 -14.69 19.78 8.53
N ILE A 197 -13.44 19.86 8.04
CA ILE A 197 -12.77 18.72 7.38
C ILE A 197 -12.45 17.63 8.40
N LEU A 198 -11.95 17.98 9.58
CA LEU A 198 -11.58 17.00 10.61
C LEU A 198 -12.80 16.24 11.17
N ASP A 199 -13.96 16.90 11.19
CA ASP A 199 -15.23 16.31 11.65
C ASP A 199 -15.90 15.43 10.57
N HIS A 200 -15.40 15.47 9.33
CA HIS A 200 -15.97 14.68 8.24
C HIS A 200 -15.63 13.20 8.39
N GLU A 201 -16.62 12.32 8.24
CA GLU A 201 -16.48 10.87 8.46
C GLU A 201 -15.38 10.24 7.61
N HIS A 202 -15.11 10.78 6.43
CA HIS A 202 -14.10 10.27 5.47
C HIS A 202 -12.76 11.02 5.51
N ALA A 203 -12.54 11.93 6.49
CA ALA A 203 -11.30 12.72 6.56
C ALA A 203 -10.00 11.86 6.66
N TYR A 204 -10.13 10.60 7.06
CA TYR A 204 -9.03 9.66 7.26
C TYR A 204 -9.01 8.48 6.27
N SER A 205 -9.92 8.44 5.29
CA SER A 205 -10.01 7.29 4.37
C SER A 205 -9.94 7.65 2.88
N GLY A 206 -9.74 8.92 2.55
CA GLY A 206 -9.54 9.39 1.16
C GLY A 206 -10.32 10.61 0.78
#